data_90371ac5146284e53d2e4674e0020683
#
_entry.id   90371ac5146284e53d2e4674e0020683
#
_cell.length_a   1.000
_cell.length_b   1.000
_cell.length_c   1.000
_cell.angle_alpha   90.00
_cell.angle_beta   90.00
_cell.angle_gamma   90.00
#
_symmetry.space_group_name_H-M   'P 1'
#
loop_
_entity.id
_entity.type
_entity.pdbx_description
1 polymer ?
#
loop_
_entity_poly.entity_id
_entity_poly.type
_entity_poly.pdbx_seq_one_letter_code
_entity_poly.pdbx_strand_id
1 'polypeptide(L)'
;MSMLDFDEVVEHYQRALEEFVKGNPEPNKRLFSHQEDVTLANPLGPAVRGWEQVAATMERAASNYRDGEATGFESVAKYVTAELAYIVEVERYKGRVGGSAEIVAIALRVTSIFRPEDGVWKIVHRHADPIASSRPAESVVQGT
;
A
#
# COMPACT_ATOMS: atom_id res chain seq x y z
N MET A 1 -2.60 5.66 27.56
CA MET A 1 -1.62 5.24 26.54
C MET A 1 -1.59 6.30 25.43
N SER A 2 -0.43 6.83 25.12
CA SER A 2 -0.32 7.82 24.08
C SER A 2 -0.28 7.15 22.71
N MET A 3 -0.89 7.80 21.72
CA MET A 3 -0.84 7.37 20.34
C MET A 3 0.55 7.63 19.77
N LEU A 4 1.06 6.74 18.94
CA LEU A 4 2.31 6.99 18.22
C LEU A 4 2.18 8.24 17.37
N ASP A 5 3.27 8.98 17.24
CA ASP A 5 3.38 10.05 16.27
C ASP A 5 3.09 9.49 14.86
N PHE A 6 2.38 10.26 14.07
CA PHE A 6 2.01 9.82 12.72
C PHE A 6 3.24 9.50 11.86
N ASP A 7 4.33 10.27 12.01
CA ASP A 7 5.55 9.99 11.25
C ASP A 7 6.16 8.63 11.61
N GLU A 8 6.06 8.23 12.89
CA GLU A 8 6.50 6.88 13.30
C GLU A 8 5.63 5.79 12.68
N VAL A 9 4.32 6.04 12.57
CA VAL A 9 3.40 5.11 11.93
C VAL A 9 3.75 4.95 10.45
N VAL A 10 4.06 6.05 9.76
CA VAL A 10 4.50 6.00 8.36
C VAL A 10 5.78 5.17 8.20
N GLU A 11 6.74 5.34 9.13
CA GLU A 11 7.97 4.53 9.11
C GLU A 11 7.67 3.04 9.29
N HIS A 12 6.77 2.69 10.22
CA HIS A 12 6.35 1.30 10.42
C HIS A 12 5.69 0.75 9.15
N TYR A 13 4.88 1.57 8.50
CA TYR A 13 4.22 1.20 7.25
C TYR A 13 5.23 0.91 6.15
N GLN A 14 6.23 1.76 6.00
CA GLN A 14 7.28 1.57 5.00
C GLN A 14 8.06 0.27 5.23
N ARG A 15 8.36 -0.07 6.48
CA ARG A 15 8.99 -1.34 6.81
C ARG A 15 8.07 -2.53 6.51
N ALA A 16 6.77 -2.38 6.78
CA ALA A 16 5.79 -3.42 6.48
C ALA A 16 5.67 -3.65 4.97
N LEU A 17 5.74 -2.57 4.19
CA LEU A 17 5.71 -2.65 2.73
C LEU A 17 6.95 -3.37 2.18
N GLU A 18 8.12 -3.18 2.80
CA GLU A 18 9.30 -3.92 2.41
C GLU A 18 9.13 -5.42 2.66
N GLU A 19 8.52 -5.80 3.78
CA GLU A 19 8.19 -7.20 4.04
C GLU A 19 7.18 -7.73 3.02
N PHE A 20 6.25 -6.90 2.60
CA PHE A 20 5.23 -7.28 1.63
C PHE A 20 5.85 -7.71 0.29
N VAL A 21 6.84 -6.98 -0.19
CA VAL A 21 7.50 -7.30 -1.47
C VAL A 21 8.48 -8.47 -1.35
N LYS A 22 8.70 -8.97 -0.13
CA LYS A 22 9.37 -10.25 0.11
C LYS A 22 8.40 -11.42 0.10
N GLY A 23 7.09 -11.13 0.02
CA GLY A 23 6.04 -12.13 0.03
C GLY A 23 5.34 -12.30 1.37
N ASN A 24 5.61 -11.42 2.35
CA ASN A 24 5.04 -11.51 3.70
C ASN A 24 4.05 -10.37 3.93
N PRO A 25 2.74 -10.64 3.88
CA PRO A 25 1.73 -9.59 4.06
C PRO A 25 1.41 -9.29 5.52
N GLU A 26 1.88 -10.08 6.48
CA GLU A 26 1.41 -10.04 7.86
C GLU A 26 1.66 -8.69 8.55
N PRO A 27 2.87 -8.08 8.48
CA PRO A 27 3.06 -6.79 9.10
C PRO A 27 2.14 -5.70 8.53
N ASN A 28 1.91 -5.72 7.22
CA ASN A 28 1.05 -4.76 6.55
C ASN A 28 -0.42 -4.95 6.96
N LYS A 29 -0.88 -6.19 7.05
CA LYS A 29 -2.24 -6.51 7.51
C LYS A 29 -2.52 -5.97 8.91
N ARG A 30 -1.52 -5.99 9.79
CA ARG A 30 -1.70 -5.48 11.17
C ARG A 30 -1.88 -3.97 11.23
N LEU A 31 -1.41 -3.24 10.22
CA LEU A 31 -1.52 -1.77 10.19
C LEU A 31 -2.86 -1.30 9.63
N PHE A 32 -3.61 -2.15 8.97
CA PHE A 32 -4.92 -1.82 8.41
C PHE A 32 -6.01 -1.91 9.48
N SER A 33 -7.05 -1.11 9.29
CA SER A 33 -8.31 -1.27 10.02
C SER A 33 -8.93 -2.63 9.66
N HIS A 34 -9.44 -3.33 10.66
CA HIS A 34 -10.14 -4.61 10.45
C HIS A 34 -11.65 -4.43 10.43
N GLN A 35 -12.13 -3.21 10.15
CA GLN A 35 -13.55 -2.87 10.10
C GLN A 35 -14.15 -3.17 8.73
N GLU A 36 -15.49 -3.06 8.65
CA GLU A 36 -16.24 -3.36 7.44
C GLU A 36 -16.08 -2.29 6.34
N ASP A 37 -15.60 -1.11 6.70
CA ASP A 37 -15.47 0.01 5.76
C ASP A 37 -14.06 0.20 5.21
N VAL A 38 -13.12 -0.66 5.57
CA VAL A 38 -11.77 -0.59 5.02
C VAL A 38 -11.79 -0.95 3.52
N THR A 39 -10.98 -0.26 2.74
CA THR A 39 -10.94 -0.47 1.29
C THR A 39 -9.50 -0.58 0.80
N LEU A 40 -9.33 -1.32 -0.28
CA LEU A 40 -8.03 -1.51 -0.93
C LEU A 40 -8.21 -1.57 -2.44
N ALA A 41 -7.42 -0.78 -3.16
CA ALA A 41 -7.31 -0.84 -4.60
C ALA A 41 -5.83 -1.01 -4.94
N ASN A 42 -5.40 -2.23 -5.24
CA ASN A 42 -4.01 -2.50 -5.62
C ASN A 42 -3.91 -2.66 -7.14
N PRO A 43 -2.68 -2.64 -7.71
CA PRO A 43 -2.54 -2.66 -9.17
C PRO A 43 -2.89 -3.99 -9.83
N LEU A 44 -3.23 -5.02 -9.06
CA LEU A 44 -3.46 -6.37 -9.59
C LEU A 44 -4.94 -6.73 -9.69
N GLY A 45 -5.84 -5.84 -9.30
CA GLY A 45 -7.27 -6.14 -9.36
C GLY A 45 -8.16 -4.97 -8.99
N PRO A 46 -9.47 -5.20 -9.00
CA PRO A 46 -10.43 -4.16 -8.66
C PRO A 46 -10.41 -3.80 -7.17
N ALA A 47 -11.01 -2.66 -6.85
CA ALA A 47 -11.16 -2.23 -5.47
C ALA A 47 -12.05 -3.20 -4.68
N VAL A 48 -11.68 -3.45 -3.44
CA VAL A 48 -12.44 -4.32 -2.53
C VAL A 48 -12.75 -3.56 -1.24
N ARG A 49 -13.77 -4.02 -0.53
CA ARG A 49 -14.22 -3.39 0.71
C ARG A 49 -14.44 -4.45 1.78
N GLY A 50 -14.15 -4.08 3.03
CA GLY A 50 -14.29 -4.92 4.21
C GLY A 50 -13.06 -5.74 4.48
N TRP A 51 -12.78 -5.97 5.78
CA TRP A 51 -11.52 -6.61 6.18
C TRP A 51 -11.32 -7.99 5.56
N GLU A 52 -12.37 -8.80 5.49
CA GLU A 52 -12.25 -10.16 4.95
C GLU A 52 -11.75 -10.12 3.50
N GLN A 53 -12.34 -9.25 2.67
CA GLN A 53 -11.95 -9.08 1.27
C GLN A 53 -10.56 -8.45 1.15
N VAL A 54 -10.28 -7.45 1.97
CA VAL A 54 -9.00 -6.74 1.96
C VAL A 54 -7.87 -7.70 2.34
N ALA A 55 -8.04 -8.47 3.42
CA ALA A 55 -7.03 -9.42 3.87
C ALA A 55 -6.73 -10.48 2.80
N ALA A 56 -7.77 -11.05 2.19
CA ALA A 56 -7.60 -12.04 1.13
C ALA A 56 -6.88 -11.45 -0.09
N THR A 57 -7.20 -10.21 -0.44
CA THR A 57 -6.55 -9.52 -1.55
C THR A 57 -5.07 -9.26 -1.26
N MET A 58 -4.73 -8.85 -0.03
CA MET A 58 -3.35 -8.65 0.38
C MET A 58 -2.54 -9.94 0.32
N GLU A 59 -3.12 -11.05 0.75
CA GLU A 59 -2.46 -12.35 0.71
C GLU A 59 -2.18 -12.78 -0.74
N ARG A 60 -3.15 -12.62 -1.62
CA ARG A 60 -2.96 -12.94 -3.04
C ARG A 60 -1.90 -12.04 -3.69
N ALA A 61 -1.95 -10.74 -3.39
CA ALA A 61 -0.98 -9.79 -3.95
C ALA A 61 0.43 -10.12 -3.49
N ALA A 62 0.63 -10.36 -2.20
CA ALA A 62 1.95 -10.67 -1.64
C ALA A 62 2.55 -11.93 -2.25
N SER A 63 1.70 -12.91 -2.61
CA SER A 63 2.17 -14.16 -3.22
C SER A 63 2.82 -13.96 -4.59
N ASN A 64 2.64 -12.78 -5.19
CA ASN A 64 3.25 -12.43 -6.48
C ASN A 64 4.62 -11.77 -6.35
N TYR A 65 5.10 -11.50 -5.13
CA TYR A 65 6.37 -10.81 -4.91
C TYR A 65 7.35 -11.71 -4.18
N ARG A 66 8.62 -11.67 -4.60
CA ARG A 66 9.69 -12.45 -3.98
C ARG A 66 10.97 -11.63 -4.00
N ASP A 67 11.79 -11.83 -2.97
CA ASP A 67 13.15 -11.26 -2.89
C ASP A 67 13.18 -9.74 -3.04
N GLY A 68 12.11 -9.09 -2.59
CA GLY A 68 11.96 -7.65 -2.75
C GLY A 68 12.69 -6.84 -1.69
N GLU A 69 13.08 -5.64 -2.08
CA GLU A 69 13.57 -4.64 -1.13
C GLU A 69 13.08 -3.26 -1.56
N ALA A 70 12.89 -2.38 -0.59
CA ALA A 70 12.56 -0.99 -0.88
C ALA A 70 13.82 -0.25 -1.32
N THR A 71 13.69 0.54 -2.39
CA THR A 71 14.78 1.39 -2.87
C THR A 71 14.54 2.86 -2.57
N GLY A 72 13.30 3.23 -2.23
CA GLY A 72 12.99 4.59 -1.80
C GLY A 72 11.50 4.85 -1.68
N PHE A 73 11.16 5.82 -0.84
CA PHE A 73 9.81 6.32 -0.68
C PHE A 73 9.87 7.83 -0.90
N GLU A 74 9.25 8.29 -1.97
CA GLU A 74 9.22 9.71 -2.31
C GLU A 74 7.90 10.30 -1.83
N SER A 75 7.97 11.23 -0.88
CA SER A 75 6.76 11.89 -0.37
C SER A 75 6.33 12.97 -1.35
N VAL A 76 5.07 12.91 -1.78
CA VAL A 76 4.43 13.94 -2.59
C VAL A 76 3.63 14.87 -1.69
N ALA A 77 2.89 14.30 -0.72
CA ALA A 77 2.07 15.07 0.21
C ALA A 77 1.82 14.29 1.50
N LYS A 78 1.64 15.03 2.58
CA LYS A 78 1.22 14.49 3.88
C LYS A 78 0.27 15.50 4.51
N TYR A 79 -0.86 15.02 5.02
CA TYR A 79 -1.85 15.85 5.69
C TYR A 79 -2.33 15.11 6.93
N VAL A 80 -2.30 15.78 8.07
CA VAL A 80 -2.62 15.16 9.35
C VAL A 80 -3.56 16.05 10.15
N THR A 81 -4.69 15.47 10.57
CA THR A 81 -5.58 16.08 11.57
C THR A 81 -5.73 15.09 12.73
N ALA A 82 -6.44 15.49 13.77
CA ALA A 82 -6.67 14.60 14.91
C ALA A 82 -7.49 13.36 14.56
N GLU A 83 -8.29 13.42 13.50
CA GLU A 83 -9.25 12.37 13.17
C GLU A 83 -8.98 11.68 11.84
N LEU A 84 -8.14 12.26 10.98
CA LEU A 84 -7.85 11.72 9.66
C LEU A 84 -6.48 12.19 9.21
N ALA A 85 -5.78 11.31 8.54
CA ALA A 85 -4.51 11.66 7.90
C ALA A 85 -4.42 10.95 6.56
N TYR A 86 -3.66 11.54 5.62
CA TYR A 86 -3.33 10.82 4.40
C TYR A 86 -1.89 11.11 3.99
N ILE A 87 -1.33 10.19 3.23
CA ILE A 87 -0.05 10.38 2.55
C ILE A 87 -0.22 10.04 1.08
N VAL A 88 0.52 10.77 0.25
CA VAL A 88 0.66 10.46 -1.18
C VAL A 88 2.15 10.26 -1.41
N GLU A 89 2.52 9.09 -1.90
CA GLU A 89 3.93 8.71 -2.09
C GLU A 89 4.12 7.99 -3.41
N VAL A 90 5.37 8.03 -3.91
CA VAL A 90 5.84 7.08 -4.90
C VAL A 90 6.68 6.06 -4.16
N GLU A 91 6.25 4.82 -4.17
CA GLU A 91 6.96 3.70 -3.54
C GLU A 91 7.81 3.01 -4.60
N ARG A 92 9.09 2.83 -4.30
CA ARG A 92 10.02 2.21 -5.25
C ARG A 92 10.66 0.99 -4.61
N TYR A 93 10.65 -0.10 -5.35
CA TYR A 93 11.18 -1.38 -4.92
C TYR A 93 11.96 -2.02 -6.07
N LYS A 94 12.71 -3.06 -5.74
CA LYS A 94 13.17 -4.04 -6.72
C LYS A 94 12.88 -5.43 -6.18
N GLY A 95 12.56 -6.37 -7.06
CA GLY A 95 12.20 -7.71 -6.66
C GLY A 95 11.75 -8.54 -7.83
N ARG A 96 11.35 -9.79 -7.53
CA ARG A 96 10.78 -10.69 -8.51
C ARG A 96 9.27 -10.62 -8.43
N VAL A 97 8.62 -10.49 -9.59
CA VAL A 97 7.16 -10.29 -9.68
C VAL A 97 6.58 -11.40 -10.56
N GLY A 98 5.51 -12.03 -10.05
CA GLY A 98 4.82 -13.09 -10.79
C GLY A 98 5.73 -14.26 -11.09
N GLY A 99 5.71 -14.71 -12.33
CA GLY A 99 6.55 -15.82 -12.78
C GLY A 99 7.95 -15.44 -13.24
N SER A 100 8.34 -14.16 -13.10
CA SER A 100 9.64 -13.69 -13.55
C SER A 100 10.77 -14.26 -12.68
N ALA A 101 11.85 -14.72 -13.34
CA ALA A 101 13.05 -15.16 -12.66
C ALA A 101 14.01 -14.01 -12.39
N GLU A 102 13.79 -12.85 -12.99
CA GLU A 102 14.69 -11.72 -12.89
C GLU A 102 14.19 -10.70 -11.87
N ILE A 103 15.13 -9.99 -11.25
CA ILE A 103 14.81 -8.86 -10.38
C ILE A 103 14.52 -7.65 -11.27
N VAL A 104 13.38 -7.01 -11.04
CA VAL A 104 12.93 -5.86 -11.82
C VAL A 104 12.65 -4.67 -10.88
N ALA A 105 12.71 -3.47 -11.44
CA ALA A 105 12.34 -2.25 -10.72
C ALA A 105 10.81 -2.11 -10.71
N ILE A 106 10.29 -1.71 -9.56
CA ILE A 106 8.85 -1.51 -9.33
C ILE A 106 8.66 -0.09 -8.82
N ALA A 107 7.71 0.63 -9.40
CA ALA A 107 7.31 1.95 -8.89
C ALA A 107 5.79 2.00 -8.83
N LEU A 108 5.26 2.42 -7.67
CA LEU A 108 3.83 2.52 -7.44
C LEU A 108 3.48 3.93 -6.99
N ARG A 109 2.41 4.47 -7.58
CA ARG A 109 1.79 5.72 -7.13
C ARG A 109 0.76 5.34 -6.07
N VAL A 110 0.88 5.89 -4.87
CA VAL A 110 0.12 5.41 -3.72
C VAL A 110 -0.52 6.55 -2.95
N THR A 111 -1.79 6.39 -2.60
CA THR A 111 -2.47 7.19 -1.60
C THR A 111 -2.91 6.26 -0.48
N SER A 112 -2.58 6.61 0.76
CA SER A 112 -3.04 5.87 1.94
C SER A 112 -3.73 6.82 2.90
N ILE A 113 -4.89 6.43 3.41
CA ILE A 113 -5.70 7.21 4.34
C ILE A 113 -5.73 6.46 5.67
N PHE A 114 -5.50 7.20 6.76
CA PHE A 114 -5.43 6.67 8.12
C PHE A 114 -6.49 7.33 8.99
N ARG A 115 -6.99 6.60 9.96
CA ARG A 115 -7.81 7.18 11.04
C ARG A 115 -7.41 6.55 12.37
N PRO A 116 -7.59 7.25 13.51
CA PRO A 116 -7.39 6.64 14.82
C PRO A 116 -8.50 5.65 15.13
N GLU A 117 -8.11 4.48 15.66
CA GLU A 117 -9.03 3.49 16.21
C GLU A 117 -8.47 3.06 17.56
N ASP A 118 -9.21 3.34 18.63
CA ASP A 118 -8.78 3.03 20.01
C ASP A 118 -7.38 3.60 20.32
N GLY A 119 -7.11 4.82 19.86
CA GLY A 119 -5.85 5.50 20.12
C GLY A 119 -4.69 5.06 19.21
N VAL A 120 -4.97 4.30 18.17
CA VAL A 120 -3.94 3.80 17.23
C VAL A 120 -4.32 4.20 15.80
N TRP A 121 -3.37 4.79 15.08
CA TRP A 121 -3.57 5.08 13.67
C TRP A 121 -3.68 3.77 12.88
N LYS A 122 -4.75 3.63 12.09
CA LYS A 122 -4.98 2.47 11.23
C LYS A 122 -5.24 2.94 9.81
N ILE A 123 -4.78 2.15 8.84
CA ILE A 123 -5.03 2.43 7.42
C ILE A 123 -6.45 2.00 7.10
N VAL A 124 -7.24 2.93 6.55
CA VAL A 124 -8.62 2.66 6.16
C VAL A 124 -8.80 2.60 4.66
N HIS A 125 -7.82 3.08 3.91
CA HIS A 125 -7.82 3.01 2.45
C HIS A 125 -6.39 3.03 1.93
N ARG A 126 -6.11 2.21 0.94
CA ARG A 126 -4.90 2.28 0.14
C ARG A 126 -5.27 2.14 -1.33
N HIS A 127 -4.80 3.05 -2.14
CA HIS A 127 -4.84 2.92 -3.60
C HIS A 127 -3.41 2.95 -4.10
N ALA A 128 -3.02 1.93 -4.85
CA ALA A 128 -1.71 1.83 -5.46
C ALA A 128 -1.85 1.43 -6.93
N ASP A 129 -1.13 2.10 -7.81
CA ASP A 129 -1.08 1.76 -9.22
C ASP A 129 0.33 2.03 -9.79
N PRO A 130 0.67 1.47 -10.95
CA PRO A 130 2.02 1.59 -11.50
C PRO A 130 2.24 2.86 -12.33
N ILE A 131 1.40 3.87 -12.17
CA ILE A 131 1.49 5.10 -12.99
C ILE A 131 2.41 6.09 -12.29
N ALA A 132 3.71 5.90 -12.42
CA ALA A 132 4.72 6.79 -11.84
C ALA A 132 5.28 7.79 -12.86
N SER A 133 4.79 7.77 -14.10
CA SER A 133 5.18 8.68 -15.16
C SER A 133 3.98 8.97 -16.06
N SER A 134 4.09 10.02 -16.87
CA SER A 134 2.99 10.41 -17.77
C SER A 134 2.61 9.29 -18.73
N ARG A 135 1.33 9.16 -19.02
CA ARG A 135 0.76 8.18 -19.91
C ARG A 135 -0.03 8.89 -21.02
N PRO A 136 -0.16 8.28 -22.21
CA PRO A 136 -1.02 8.85 -23.26
C PRO A 136 -2.48 8.79 -22.82
N ALA A 137 -3.29 9.70 -23.38
CA ALA A 137 -4.72 9.80 -23.02
C ALA A 137 -5.45 8.49 -23.25
N GLU A 138 -5.08 7.74 -24.28
CA GLU A 138 -5.72 6.48 -24.64
C GLU A 138 -5.55 5.39 -23.58
N SER A 139 -4.58 5.58 -22.66
CA SER A 139 -4.35 4.60 -21.58
C SER A 139 -5.56 4.48 -20.63
N VAL A 140 -6.49 5.46 -20.64
CA VAL A 140 -7.70 5.39 -19.80
C VAL A 140 -8.84 4.63 -20.48
N VAL A 141 -8.69 4.28 -21.73
CA VAL A 141 -9.72 3.52 -22.46
C VAL A 141 -9.80 2.13 -21.86
N GLN A 142 -11.02 1.66 -21.61
CA GLN A 142 -11.23 0.34 -21.04
C GLN A 142 -10.65 -0.71 -21.97
N GLY A 143 -9.74 -1.53 -21.41
CA GLY A 143 -9.03 -2.53 -22.18
C GLY A 143 -9.92 -3.66 -22.64
N THR A 144 -9.43 -4.39 -23.62
CA THR A 144 -10.12 -5.55 -24.19
C THR A 144 -9.46 -6.85 -23.70
#